data_e67378e01277ae183e579d9e2f0f65d7
#
_entry.id   e67378e01277ae183e579d9e2f0f65d7
#
_cell.length_a   1.000
_cell.length_b   1.000
_cell.length_c   1.000
_cell.angle_alpha   90.00
_cell.angle_beta   90.00
_cell.angle_gamma   90.00
#
_symmetry.space_group_name_H-M   'P 1'
#
loop_
_entity.id
_entity.type
_entity.pdbx_description
1 polymer ?
#
loop_
_entity_poly.entity_id
_entity_poly.type
_entity_poly.pdbx_seq_one_letter_code
_entity_poly.pdbx_strand_id
1 'polypeptide(L)'
;MAVFLAANIGDLAGHGPIENAMAFAQQPVFTVSPRLSLGLAWQNISGGNLLIRDKNGGLNNTSTYIGFAPQPKLGIVILVNRGKQQPTTNGRQILHALALEKSEPSNEGEPEPDAD
;
A
#
# COMPACT_ATOMS: atom_id res chain seq x y z
N MET A 1 -6.23 11.94 3.49
CA MET A 1 -5.94 10.51 3.20
C MET A 1 -4.49 10.13 3.41
N ALA A 2 -3.55 11.01 3.11
CA ALA A 2 -2.15 10.67 3.28
C ALA A 2 -1.80 10.40 4.75
N VAL A 3 -2.37 11.17 5.66
CA VAL A 3 -2.12 10.95 7.09
C VAL A 3 -2.70 9.62 7.54
N PHE A 4 -3.90 9.30 7.08
CA PHE A 4 -4.52 8.01 7.38
C PHE A 4 -3.67 6.87 6.85
N LEU A 5 -3.17 7.01 5.65
CA LEU A 5 -2.32 6.00 5.04
C LEU A 5 -1.02 5.83 5.82
N ALA A 6 -0.39 6.93 6.18
CA ALA A 6 0.85 6.89 6.96
C ALA A 6 0.63 6.21 8.32
N ALA A 7 -0.51 6.47 8.95
CA ALA A 7 -0.82 5.82 10.22
C ALA A 7 -0.95 4.32 10.07
N ASN A 8 -1.57 3.87 8.97
CA ASN A 8 -1.73 2.44 8.73
C ASN A 8 -0.41 1.76 8.41
N ILE A 9 0.51 2.46 7.78
CA ILE A 9 1.84 1.92 7.51
C ILE A 9 2.67 1.84 8.80
N GLY A 10 2.30 2.63 9.81
CA GLY A 10 3.06 2.67 11.04
C GLY A 10 4.14 3.73 11.03
N ASP A 11 3.97 4.74 10.18
CA ASP A 11 4.98 5.76 10.00
C ASP A 11 4.79 6.97 10.90
N LEU A 12 3.65 7.06 11.56
CA LEU A 12 3.39 8.13 12.50
C LEU A 12 3.82 7.69 13.89
N ALA A 13 4.29 8.64 14.66
CA ALA A 13 4.68 8.37 16.02
C ALA A 13 3.45 8.00 16.84
N GLY A 14 3.64 7.11 17.82
CA GLY A 14 2.58 6.76 18.72
C GLY A 14 2.12 5.33 18.54
N HIS A 15 1.73 4.74 19.65
CA HIS A 15 1.23 3.37 19.67
C HIS A 15 -0.01 3.32 20.56
N GLY A 16 -0.93 4.23 20.29
CA GLY A 16 -2.16 4.31 21.06
C GLY A 16 -3.18 3.27 20.62
N PRO A 17 -4.36 3.31 21.24
CA PRO A 17 -5.41 2.34 20.91
C PRO A 17 -5.85 2.39 19.45
N ILE A 18 -5.84 3.56 18.83
CA ILE A 18 -6.26 3.69 17.46
C ILE A 18 -5.25 3.04 16.54
N GLU A 19 -3.98 3.29 16.76
CA GLU A 19 -2.93 2.69 15.94
C GLU A 19 -2.91 1.17 16.09
N ASN A 20 -3.14 0.69 17.30
CA ASN A 20 -3.23 -0.74 17.53
C ASN A 20 -4.43 -1.35 16.83
N ALA A 21 -5.56 -0.64 16.81
CA ALA A 21 -6.75 -1.11 16.12
C ALA A 21 -6.52 -1.14 14.60
N MET A 22 -5.80 -0.16 14.08
CA MET A 22 -5.46 -0.16 12.66
C MET A 22 -4.62 -1.37 12.29
N ALA A 23 -3.62 -1.67 13.09
CA ALA A 23 -2.78 -2.84 12.85
C ALA A 23 -3.59 -4.13 12.94
N PHE A 24 -4.49 -4.21 13.89
CA PHE A 24 -5.34 -5.37 14.05
C PHE A 24 -6.26 -5.56 12.84
N ALA A 25 -6.79 -4.47 12.31
CA ALA A 25 -7.70 -4.53 11.16
C ALA A 25 -7.02 -5.06 9.92
N GLN A 26 -5.71 -4.93 9.83
CA GLN A 26 -4.97 -5.40 8.66
C GLN A 26 -4.70 -6.89 8.68
N GLN A 27 -4.82 -7.54 9.83
CA GLN A 27 -4.47 -8.94 9.95
C GLN A 27 -5.45 -9.81 9.19
N PRO A 28 -4.97 -10.89 8.57
CA PRO A 28 -5.86 -11.78 7.84
C PRO A 28 -6.85 -12.46 8.77
N VAL A 29 -8.13 -12.42 8.41
CA VAL A 29 -9.17 -13.16 9.12
C VAL A 29 -9.84 -14.17 8.20
N PHE A 30 -9.62 -14.09 6.90
CA PHE A 30 -10.19 -15.03 5.95
C PHE A 30 -9.26 -15.15 4.76
N THR A 31 -8.90 -16.39 4.41
CA THR A 31 -8.02 -16.65 3.28
C THR A 31 -8.84 -17.08 2.08
N VAL A 32 -8.73 -16.29 1.00
CA VAL A 32 -9.44 -16.58 -0.24
C VAL A 32 -8.62 -17.52 -1.12
N SER A 33 -7.32 -17.29 -1.20
CA SER A 33 -6.42 -18.09 -2.01
C SER A 33 -5.02 -17.97 -1.41
N PRO A 34 -4.05 -18.73 -1.94
CA PRO A 34 -2.69 -18.59 -1.40
C PRO A 34 -2.12 -17.20 -1.48
N ARG A 35 -2.63 -16.38 -2.39
CA ARG A 35 -2.09 -15.04 -2.59
C ARG A 35 -2.99 -13.94 -2.05
N LEU A 36 -4.22 -14.26 -1.67
CA LEU A 36 -5.18 -13.24 -1.28
C LEU A 36 -5.85 -13.64 0.02
N SER A 37 -5.75 -12.76 0.99
CA SER A 37 -6.50 -12.90 2.23
C SER A 37 -7.18 -11.57 2.53
N LEU A 38 -8.14 -11.61 3.44
CA LEU A 38 -8.91 -10.45 3.81
C LEU A 38 -8.73 -10.16 5.29
N GLY A 39 -8.48 -8.90 5.59
CA GLY A 39 -8.58 -8.41 6.94
C GLY A 39 -9.92 -7.74 7.13
N LEU A 40 -10.01 -6.88 8.11
CA LEU A 40 -11.22 -6.10 8.32
C LEU A 40 -11.16 -4.91 7.36
N ALA A 41 -11.86 -5.06 6.24
CA ALA A 41 -11.91 -4.07 5.16
C ALA A 41 -10.65 -3.94 4.33
N TRP A 42 -9.60 -4.65 4.65
CA TRP A 42 -8.38 -4.64 3.84
C TRP A 42 -8.23 -5.92 3.06
N GLN A 43 -7.73 -5.81 1.83
CA GLN A 43 -7.29 -6.96 1.05
C GLN A 43 -5.79 -7.07 1.18
N ASN A 44 -5.33 -8.27 1.49
CA ASN A 44 -3.90 -8.55 1.58
C ASN A 44 -3.52 -9.43 0.42
N ILE A 45 -2.73 -8.88 -0.51
CA ILE A 45 -2.35 -9.63 -1.69
C ILE A 45 -0.83 -9.76 -1.73
N SER A 46 -0.38 -10.98 -1.97
CA SER A 46 1.05 -11.30 -2.05
C SER A 46 1.41 -11.58 -3.49
N GLY A 47 2.45 -10.94 -3.97
CA GLY A 47 2.95 -11.18 -5.32
C GLY A 47 4.44 -11.02 -5.32
N GLY A 48 5.14 -12.04 -5.83
CA GLY A 48 6.59 -12.03 -5.74
C GLY A 48 7.01 -11.95 -4.28
N ASN A 49 7.82 -10.99 -3.94
CA ASN A 49 8.28 -10.82 -2.56
C ASN A 49 7.60 -9.63 -1.91
N LEU A 50 6.49 -9.17 -2.46
CA LEU A 50 5.85 -7.96 -1.96
C LEU A 50 4.46 -8.28 -1.45
N LEU A 51 4.18 -7.81 -0.25
CA LEU A 51 2.84 -7.85 0.31
C LEU A 51 2.23 -6.47 0.16
N ILE A 52 1.03 -6.42 -0.40
CA ILE A 52 0.28 -5.19 -0.54
C ILE A 52 -1.01 -5.33 0.22
N ARG A 53 -1.37 -4.30 0.98
CA ARG A 53 -2.65 -4.19 1.64
C ARG A 53 -3.39 -3.05 1.01
N ASP A 54 -4.56 -3.32 0.45
CA ASP A 54 -5.26 -2.30 -0.29
C ASP A 54 -6.76 -2.46 -0.22
N LYS A 55 -7.44 -1.46 -0.74
CA LYS A 55 -8.88 -1.48 -0.88
C LYS A 55 -9.24 -0.49 -1.96
N ASN A 56 -10.17 -0.89 -2.80
CA ASN A 56 -10.70 0.01 -3.80
C ASN A 56 -12.13 0.39 -3.44
N GLY A 57 -12.62 1.39 -4.11
CA GLY A 57 -13.99 1.82 -3.97
C GLY A 57 -14.43 2.50 -5.23
N GLY A 58 -15.74 2.65 -5.36
CA GLY A 58 -16.26 3.31 -6.54
C GLY A 58 -17.72 3.58 -6.42
N LEU A 59 -18.12 4.67 -7.02
CA LEU A 59 -19.51 5.03 -7.23
C LEU A 59 -19.64 5.30 -8.73
N ASN A 60 -20.83 5.78 -9.11
CA ASN A 60 -21.08 5.94 -10.54
C ASN A 60 -20.05 6.81 -11.25
N ASN A 61 -19.59 7.86 -10.59
CA ASN A 61 -18.71 8.82 -11.22
C ASN A 61 -17.36 8.94 -10.55
N THR A 62 -16.98 7.96 -9.73
CA THR A 62 -15.69 8.01 -9.04
C THR A 62 -15.08 6.62 -9.00
N SER A 63 -13.77 6.59 -8.98
CA SER A 63 -13.00 5.37 -8.75
C SER A 63 -11.88 5.73 -7.79
N THR A 64 -11.68 4.89 -6.78
CA THR A 64 -10.70 5.20 -5.74
C THR A 64 -9.90 3.97 -5.40
N TYR A 65 -8.72 4.22 -4.86
CA TYR A 65 -7.83 3.16 -4.43
C TYR A 65 -6.93 3.70 -3.32
N ILE A 66 -6.75 2.91 -2.29
CA ILE A 66 -5.75 3.17 -1.27
C ILE A 66 -4.99 1.87 -1.06
N GLY A 67 -3.68 1.96 -1.05
CA GLY A 67 -2.87 0.77 -0.90
C GLY A 67 -1.51 1.09 -0.34
N PHE A 68 -0.92 0.09 0.31
CA PHE A 68 0.41 0.27 0.85
C PHE A 68 1.12 -1.08 0.95
N ALA A 69 2.44 -0.99 0.93
CA ALA A 69 3.32 -2.11 1.20
C ALA A 69 3.97 -1.83 2.55
N PRO A 70 3.70 -2.67 3.57
CA PRO A 70 4.31 -2.44 4.89
C PRO A 70 5.82 -2.43 4.83
N GLN A 71 6.37 -3.19 3.93
CA GLN A 71 7.79 -3.17 3.64
C GLN A 71 7.94 -3.04 2.16
N PRO A 72 8.55 -1.98 1.69
CA PRO A 72 9.44 -1.03 2.38
C PRO A 72 8.75 0.27 2.84
N LYS A 73 7.51 0.22 3.25
CA LYS A 73 6.78 1.38 3.77
C LYS A 73 6.46 2.38 2.68
N LEU A 74 5.74 1.90 1.70
CA LEU A 74 5.27 2.74 0.59
C LEU A 74 3.75 2.72 0.57
N GLY A 75 3.16 3.84 0.23
CA GLY A 75 1.72 3.92 0.13
C GLY A 75 1.31 4.82 -1.03
N ILE A 76 0.10 4.60 -1.51
CA ILE A 76 -0.45 5.38 -2.60
C ILE A 76 -1.94 5.53 -2.43
N VAL A 77 -2.44 6.70 -2.79
CA VAL A 77 -3.86 7.00 -2.86
C VAL A 77 -4.15 7.47 -4.27
N ILE A 78 -5.16 6.90 -4.89
CA ILE A 78 -5.59 7.31 -6.22
C ILE A 78 -7.05 7.70 -6.14
N LEU A 79 -7.35 8.92 -6.54
CA LEU A 79 -8.70 9.43 -6.56
C LEU A 79 -9.01 9.90 -7.97
N VAL A 80 -10.04 9.29 -8.57
CA VAL A 80 -10.43 9.60 -9.94
C VAL A 80 -11.89 9.99 -9.93
N ASN A 81 -12.21 11.13 -10.50
CA ASN A 81 -13.59 11.59 -10.59
C ASN A 81 -14.25 11.07 -11.85
N ARG A 82 -14.07 9.78 -12.12
CA ARG A 82 -14.66 9.08 -13.25
C ARG A 82 -14.85 7.62 -12.85
N GLY A 83 -16.00 7.08 -13.18
CA GLY A 83 -16.30 5.70 -12.83
C GLY A 83 -15.61 4.71 -13.76
N LYS A 84 -15.55 3.47 -13.31
CA LYS A 84 -15.09 2.34 -14.12
C LYS A 84 -13.64 2.47 -14.60
N GLN A 85 -12.84 3.26 -13.90
CA GLN A 85 -11.41 3.22 -14.08
C GLN A 85 -10.86 2.04 -13.30
N GLN A 86 -9.62 1.70 -13.51
CA GLN A 86 -9.02 0.55 -12.83
C GLN A 86 -7.88 1.00 -11.94
N PRO A 87 -8.18 1.72 -10.87
CA PRO A 87 -7.12 2.22 -10.01
C PRO A 87 -6.43 1.11 -9.23
N THR A 88 -7.10 -0.03 -9.02
CA THR A 88 -6.49 -1.14 -8.31
C THR A 88 -5.30 -1.69 -9.09
N THR A 89 -5.51 -1.97 -10.37
CA THR A 89 -4.42 -2.48 -11.21
C THR A 89 -3.29 -1.48 -11.28
N ASN A 90 -3.63 -0.22 -11.53
CA ASN A 90 -2.62 0.82 -11.64
C ASN A 90 -1.88 1.03 -10.33
N GLY A 91 -2.61 1.04 -9.22
CA GLY A 91 -2.01 1.24 -7.92
C GLY A 91 -1.05 0.13 -7.54
N ARG A 92 -1.43 -1.11 -7.82
CA ARG A 92 -0.57 -2.24 -7.52
C ARG A 92 0.70 -2.21 -8.38
N GLN A 93 0.56 -1.84 -9.64
CA GLN A 93 1.72 -1.70 -10.51
C GLN A 93 2.66 -0.62 -10.02
N ILE A 94 2.12 0.50 -9.59
CA ILE A 94 2.94 1.60 -9.07
C ILE A 94 3.66 1.15 -7.80
N LEU A 95 2.96 0.47 -6.89
CA LEU A 95 3.59 0.01 -5.66
C LEU A 95 4.71 -0.98 -5.94
N HIS A 96 4.48 -1.89 -6.88
CA HIS A 96 5.54 -2.83 -7.26
C HIS A 96 6.75 -2.11 -7.84
N ALA A 97 6.51 -1.14 -8.71
CA ALA A 97 7.61 -0.41 -9.33
C ALA A 97 8.40 0.38 -8.30
N LEU A 98 7.71 1.05 -7.38
CA LEU A 98 8.37 1.82 -6.35
C LEU A 98 9.12 0.93 -5.36
N ALA A 99 8.55 -0.21 -5.03
CA ALA A 99 9.19 -1.14 -4.12
C ALA A 99 10.46 -1.71 -4.74
N LEU A 100 10.42 -2.02 -6.01
CA LEU A 100 11.58 -2.53 -6.71
C LEU A 100 12.69 -1.50 -6.73
N GLU A 101 12.34 -0.26 -7.01
CA GLU A 101 13.31 0.82 -7.04
C GLU A 101 13.93 1.03 -5.68
N LYS A 102 13.11 0.96 -4.62
CA LYS A 102 13.58 1.22 -3.28
C LYS A 102 14.43 0.08 -2.75
N SER A 103 14.27 -1.13 -3.29
CA SER A 103 15.02 -2.28 -2.81
C SER A 103 16.36 -2.43 -3.49
N GLU A 104 16.68 -1.62 -4.49
CA GLU A 104 17.98 -1.68 -5.12
C GLU A 104 19.00 -1.01 -4.23
N PRO A 105 19.98 -1.77 -3.78
CA PRO A 105 20.80 -1.23 -2.70
C PRO A 105 21.85 -0.25 -3.17
N SER A 106 22.66 -0.62 -4.10
CA SER A 106 23.86 0.14 -4.31
C SER A 106 23.63 1.41 -5.11
N ASN A 107 22.77 1.33 -6.08
CA ASN A 107 22.66 2.45 -6.99
C ASN A 107 22.15 3.68 -6.34
N GLU A 108 21.31 3.51 -5.38
CA GLU A 108 20.77 4.67 -4.73
C GLU A 108 21.71 5.27 -3.76
N GLY A 109 22.47 4.44 -3.16
CA GLY A 109 23.44 4.94 -2.21
C GLY A 109 24.55 5.69 -2.86
N GLU A 110 24.71 5.53 -4.15
CA GLU A 110 25.81 6.20 -4.81
C GLU A 110 25.58 7.65 -4.87
N PRO A 111 26.32 8.32 -4.34
CA PRO A 111 26.10 9.74 -4.35
C PRO A 111 26.59 10.39 -5.56
N GLU A 112 26.38 10.14 -5.70
CA GLU A 112 26.86 10.51 -6.09
C GLU A 112 27.64 11.14 -6.11
N PRO A 113 27.89 11.13 -6.27
CA PRO A 113 28.71 11.55 -6.12
C PRO A 113 29.29 12.30 -6.36
N ASP A 114 29.11 11.98 -6.59
CA ASP A 114 29.78 12.40 -6.63
C ASP A 114 30.03 13.20 -6.88
N ALA A 115 29.74 13.21 -7.02
CA ALA A 115 30.09 13.64 -6.99
C ALA A 115 30.65 14.24 -6.84
N ASP A 116 30.86 14.08 -6.99
CA ASP A 116 31.54 14.29 -6.59
C ASP A 116 31.81 14.79 -6.49
#